data_f381c9a9e17a06fe40cdc318df251aea
#
_entry.id   f381c9a9e17a06fe40cdc318df251aea
#
_cell.length_a   1.000
_cell.length_b   1.000
_cell.length_c   1.000
_cell.angle_alpha   90.00
_cell.angle_beta   90.00
_cell.angle_gamma   90.00
#
_symmetry.space_group_name_H-M   'P 1'
#
loop_
_entity.id
_entity.type
_entity.pdbx_description
1 polymer ?
#
loop_
_entity_poly.entity_id
_entity_poly.type
_entity_poly.pdbx_seq_one_letter_code
_entity_poly.pdbx_strand_id
1 'polypeptide(L)'
;MTFFAGLAACGGNKDSQPKTAPGVQTEASPSTGNYDPNRGEGKFSSENLTLDAALNASMADAGEKIANVKCTSCHKLTDEKLVGPGWKGVTSRRAPHWIMNFITNPDPMINQDPELQAQLELCLVRMPNQSLTEDDARNILEFMRKNDGIK
;
A
#
# COMPACT_ATOMS: atom_id res chain seq x y z
N MET A 1 -30.99 -76.89 -9.16
CA MET A 1 -29.99 -76.65 -10.21
C MET A 1 -29.32 -75.38 -9.85
N THR A 2 -28.38 -75.40 -9.04
CA THR A 2 -26.90 -75.53 -9.26
C THR A 2 -26.34 -74.59 -10.28
N PHE A 3 -25.56 -73.62 -9.82
CA PHE A 3 -24.14 -73.32 -10.16
C PHE A 3 -23.81 -71.88 -9.71
N PHE A 4 -23.03 -71.73 -8.65
CA PHE A 4 -21.57 -71.51 -8.59
C PHE A 4 -21.11 -70.25 -9.34
N ALA A 5 -20.71 -69.30 -8.65
CA ALA A 5 -19.38 -68.99 -8.09
C ALA A 5 -18.63 -67.97 -8.95
N GLY A 6 -18.07 -67.01 -8.30
CA GLY A 6 -17.07 -66.10 -8.85
C GLY A 6 -16.75 -64.95 -7.91
N LEU A 7 -15.94 -65.24 -6.89
CA LEU A 7 -15.20 -64.19 -6.17
C LEU A 7 -14.13 -63.63 -7.09
N ALA A 8 -14.02 -62.35 -7.14
CA ALA A 8 -12.71 -61.67 -7.33
C ALA A 8 -12.69 -60.41 -6.52
N ALA A 9 -11.98 -60.47 -5.44
CA ALA A 9 -11.49 -59.31 -4.72
C ALA A 9 -10.24 -58.81 -5.43
N CYS A 10 -10.10 -57.52 -5.48
CA CYS A 10 -8.85 -56.71 -5.54
C CYS A 10 -9.29 -55.28 -5.71
N GLY A 11 -8.93 -54.36 -4.97
CA GLY A 11 -7.83 -54.06 -4.16
C GLY A 11 -7.93 -52.57 -3.97
N GLY A 12 -7.78 -52.10 -2.79
CA GLY A 12 -7.89 -50.70 -2.46
C GLY A 12 -6.89 -49.86 -3.22
N ASN A 13 -7.24 -48.64 -3.49
CA ASN A 13 -6.26 -47.56 -3.33
C ASN A 13 -6.96 -46.38 -2.73
N LYS A 14 -6.68 -46.18 -1.48
CA LYS A 14 -6.78 -44.87 -0.82
C LYS A 14 -5.78 -43.96 -1.51
N ASP A 15 -6.15 -42.77 -1.66
CA ASP A 15 -5.44 -41.51 -1.63
C ASP A 15 -6.00 -40.58 -2.67
N SER A 16 -7.21 -40.10 -2.35
CA SER A 16 -7.64 -38.83 -2.97
C SER A 16 -7.16 -37.70 -2.06
N GLN A 17 -5.86 -37.43 -2.15
CA GLN A 17 -5.28 -36.22 -1.63
C GLN A 17 -5.80 -35.05 -2.48
N PRO A 18 -6.39 -33.99 -1.89
CA PRO A 18 -6.77 -32.84 -2.65
C PRO A 18 -5.51 -32.21 -3.21
N LYS A 19 -5.42 -32.15 -4.52
CA LYS A 19 -4.36 -31.40 -5.22
C LYS A 19 -4.47 -29.95 -4.78
N THR A 20 -3.57 -29.53 -3.92
CA THR A 20 -3.25 -28.14 -3.70
C THR A 20 -2.97 -27.50 -5.06
N ALA A 21 -3.80 -26.53 -5.42
CA ALA A 21 -3.54 -25.68 -6.56
C ALA A 21 -2.14 -25.07 -6.40
N PRO A 22 -1.34 -24.95 -7.46
CA PRO A 22 -0.07 -24.25 -7.39
C PRO A 22 -0.34 -22.86 -6.87
N GLY A 23 0.28 -22.50 -5.75
CA GLY A 23 0.29 -21.15 -5.25
C GLY A 23 0.78 -20.25 -6.37
N VAL A 24 -0.02 -19.27 -6.73
CA VAL A 24 0.43 -18.14 -7.51
C VAL A 24 1.52 -17.49 -6.68
N GLN A 25 2.75 -17.84 -6.94
CA GLN A 25 3.89 -17.06 -6.51
C GLN A 25 3.80 -15.78 -7.32
N THR A 26 3.32 -14.72 -6.68
CA THR A 26 3.50 -13.36 -7.17
C THR A 26 5.01 -13.15 -7.19
N GLU A 27 5.64 -13.45 -8.33
CA GLU A 27 7.02 -13.04 -8.56
C GLU A 27 7.03 -11.53 -8.52
N ALA A 28 7.57 -10.99 -7.42
CA ALA A 28 7.89 -9.59 -7.33
C ALA A 28 8.80 -9.28 -8.52
N SER A 29 8.33 -8.43 -9.41
CA SER A 29 9.12 -7.94 -10.55
C SER A 29 10.43 -7.39 -9.98
N PRO A 30 11.60 -7.77 -10.50
CA PRO A 30 12.87 -7.32 -9.95
C PRO A 30 12.93 -5.80 -10.06
N SER A 31 12.98 -5.12 -8.91
CA SER A 31 13.29 -3.70 -8.87
C SER A 31 14.68 -3.53 -9.49
N THR A 32 14.74 -2.85 -10.62
CA THR A 32 15.99 -2.55 -11.29
C THR A 32 16.76 -1.54 -10.44
N GLY A 33 17.67 -2.04 -9.61
CA GLY A 33 18.77 -1.32 -8.99
C GLY A 33 18.39 -0.21 -8.01
N ASN A 34 18.79 -0.38 -6.76
CA ASN A 34 18.94 0.64 -5.71
C ASN A 34 17.70 1.42 -5.20
N TYR A 35 16.47 0.99 -5.50
CA TYR A 35 15.28 1.54 -4.88
C TYR A 35 15.13 1.05 -3.43
N ASP A 36 15.03 1.96 -2.47
CA ASP A 36 14.76 1.63 -1.07
C ASP A 36 13.25 1.77 -0.78
N PRO A 37 12.50 0.68 -0.57
CA PRO A 37 11.06 0.73 -0.33
C PRO A 37 10.69 1.39 1.01
N ASN A 38 11.63 1.55 1.94
CA ASN A 38 11.38 2.23 3.20
C ASN A 38 11.54 3.75 3.08
N ARG A 39 12.46 4.20 2.22
CA ARG A 39 12.72 5.61 1.97
C ARG A 39 11.86 6.17 0.84
N GLY A 40 11.61 5.39 -0.19
CA GLY A 40 11.06 5.87 -1.45
C GLY A 40 12.07 6.64 -2.29
N GLU A 41 11.64 7.12 -3.44
CA GLU A 41 12.46 7.92 -4.38
C GLU A 41 12.14 9.40 -4.23
N GLY A 42 13.14 10.20 -3.93
CA GLY A 42 12.99 11.64 -3.77
C GLY A 42 14.03 12.25 -2.83
N LYS A 43 13.85 13.53 -2.51
CA LYS A 43 14.82 14.31 -1.74
C LYS A 43 14.72 14.16 -0.22
N PHE A 44 13.60 13.65 0.28
CA PHE A 44 13.38 13.51 1.72
C PHE A 44 14.02 12.23 2.26
N SER A 45 14.64 12.34 3.42
CA SER A 45 15.27 11.25 4.16
C SER A 45 15.12 11.48 5.66
N SER A 46 15.48 10.49 6.47
CA SER A 46 15.54 10.63 7.92
C SER A 46 16.53 11.70 8.40
N GLU A 47 17.47 12.09 7.55
CA GLU A 47 18.51 13.08 7.88
C GLU A 47 18.00 14.52 7.71
N ASN A 48 17.07 14.74 6.77
CA ASN A 48 16.59 16.09 6.44
C ASN A 48 15.10 16.32 6.72
N LEU A 49 14.41 15.33 7.28
CA LEU A 49 13.03 15.45 7.72
C LEU A 49 12.90 15.06 9.19
N THR A 50 12.74 16.04 10.04
CA THR A 50 12.49 15.84 11.48
C THR A 50 11.04 16.13 11.82
N LEU A 51 10.42 15.27 12.59
CA LEU A 51 9.08 15.45 13.14
C LEU A 51 9.14 15.54 14.65
N ASP A 52 8.44 16.51 15.21
CA ASP A 52 8.21 16.54 16.65
C ASP A 52 7.29 15.38 17.06
N ALA A 53 7.46 14.87 18.27
CA ALA A 53 6.58 13.84 18.81
C ALA A 53 5.13 14.37 18.92
N ALA A 54 4.97 15.61 19.34
CA ALA A 54 3.69 16.30 19.40
C ALA A 54 3.23 16.75 18.01
N LEU A 55 1.91 16.81 17.83
CA LEU A 55 1.30 17.28 16.59
C LEU A 55 1.48 18.80 16.45
N ASN A 56 1.86 19.27 15.28
CA ASN A 56 1.74 20.68 14.93
C ASN A 56 0.31 20.95 14.41
N ALA A 57 -0.55 21.44 15.31
CA ALA A 57 -1.96 21.63 15.01
C ALA A 57 -2.20 22.63 13.87
N SER A 58 -1.42 23.72 13.79
CA SER A 58 -1.60 24.72 12.73
C SER A 58 -1.24 24.15 11.36
N MET A 59 -0.19 23.34 11.26
CA MET A 59 0.17 22.64 10.03
C MET A 59 -0.87 21.58 9.68
N ALA A 60 -1.37 20.84 10.66
CA ALA A 60 -2.42 19.85 10.42
C ALA A 60 -3.71 20.48 9.87
N ASP A 61 -4.12 21.63 10.40
CA ASP A 61 -5.30 22.36 9.91
C ASP A 61 -5.08 22.97 8.51
N ALA A 62 -3.87 23.41 8.21
CA ALA A 62 -3.51 23.82 6.85
C ALA A 62 -3.51 22.63 5.88
N GLY A 63 -2.95 21.50 6.32
CA GLY A 63 -2.92 20.25 5.55
C GLY A 63 -4.30 19.69 5.26
N GLU A 64 -5.23 19.79 6.21
CA GLU A 64 -6.63 19.40 6.04
C GLU A 64 -7.30 20.17 4.90
N LYS A 65 -7.10 21.49 4.84
CA LYS A 65 -7.64 22.32 3.76
C LYS A 65 -7.08 21.93 2.39
N ILE A 66 -5.78 21.67 2.31
CA ILE A 66 -5.13 21.24 1.07
C ILE A 66 -5.65 19.86 0.66
N ALA A 67 -5.69 18.92 1.61
CA ALA A 67 -6.12 17.56 1.37
C ALA A 67 -7.59 17.49 0.89
N ASN A 68 -8.47 18.28 1.46
CA ASN A 68 -9.87 18.36 1.05
C ASN A 68 -10.05 18.79 -0.41
N VAL A 69 -9.12 19.58 -0.94
CA VAL A 69 -9.18 20.03 -2.35
C VAL A 69 -8.50 19.04 -3.29
N LYS A 70 -7.34 18.49 -2.88
CA LYS A 70 -6.45 17.75 -3.78
C LYS A 70 -6.52 16.23 -3.63
N CYS A 71 -6.98 15.72 -2.49
CA CYS A 71 -6.79 14.31 -2.13
C CYS A 71 -8.09 13.54 -1.86
N THR A 72 -9.06 14.16 -1.18
CA THR A 72 -10.25 13.44 -0.69
C THR A 72 -11.23 13.03 -1.77
N SER A 73 -11.09 13.52 -2.99
CA SER A 73 -11.82 13.01 -4.16
C SER A 73 -11.47 11.55 -4.49
N CYS A 74 -10.26 11.12 -4.12
CA CYS A 74 -9.76 9.78 -4.40
C CYS A 74 -9.43 8.97 -3.13
N HIS A 75 -9.16 9.61 -2.00
CA HIS A 75 -8.79 8.95 -0.74
C HIS A 75 -9.79 9.26 0.36
N LYS A 76 -10.27 8.22 1.05
CA LYS A 76 -11.02 8.38 2.29
C LYS A 76 -10.07 8.56 3.47
N LEU A 77 -10.52 9.27 4.50
CA LEU A 77 -9.78 9.42 5.76
C LEU A 77 -9.88 8.17 6.66
N THR A 78 -10.81 7.28 6.34
CA THR A 78 -10.96 5.96 6.96
C THR A 78 -9.98 4.95 6.34
N ASP A 79 -10.09 3.68 6.71
CA ASP A 79 -9.37 2.57 6.10
C ASP A 79 -10.01 2.07 4.79
N GLU A 80 -11.20 2.56 4.47
CA GLU A 80 -11.91 2.17 3.26
C GLU A 80 -11.27 2.74 1.99
N LYS A 81 -11.16 1.89 0.96
CA LYS A 81 -10.75 2.30 -0.37
C LYS A 81 -11.88 3.08 -1.06
N LEU A 82 -11.52 4.14 -1.78
CA LEU A 82 -12.39 4.82 -2.75
C LEU A 82 -11.82 4.58 -4.16
N VAL A 83 -11.13 5.51 -4.74
CA VAL A 83 -10.27 5.29 -5.92
C VAL A 83 -8.90 4.80 -5.46
N GLY A 84 -8.29 5.51 -4.54
CA GLY A 84 -7.05 5.15 -3.86
C GLY A 84 -7.30 4.51 -2.49
N PRO A 85 -6.24 4.04 -1.82
CA PRO A 85 -6.34 3.44 -0.49
C PRO A 85 -6.77 4.48 0.55
N GLY A 86 -7.42 4.00 1.62
CA GLY A 86 -7.77 4.83 2.77
C GLY A 86 -6.54 5.27 3.56
N TRP A 87 -6.64 6.44 4.20
CA TRP A 87 -5.51 7.07 4.90
C TRP A 87 -5.35 6.65 6.35
N LYS A 88 -6.37 6.10 6.99
CA LYS A 88 -6.26 5.69 8.39
C LYS A 88 -5.08 4.75 8.60
N GLY A 89 -4.24 5.07 9.57
CA GLY A 89 -3.04 4.31 9.91
C GLY A 89 -1.88 4.45 8.91
N VAL A 90 -1.94 5.40 7.97
CA VAL A 90 -0.88 5.56 6.95
C VAL A 90 0.47 5.92 7.57
N THR A 91 0.49 6.74 8.62
CA THR A 91 1.71 7.16 9.30
C THR A 91 2.34 6.06 10.18
N SER A 92 1.61 4.98 10.43
CA SER A 92 2.13 3.77 11.07
C SER A 92 2.69 2.77 10.06
N ARG A 93 2.20 2.80 8.81
CA ARG A 93 2.62 1.87 7.74
C ARG A 93 3.77 2.38 6.91
N ARG A 94 3.93 3.71 6.82
CA ARG A 94 4.92 4.36 5.97
C ARG A 94 5.74 5.39 6.76
N ALA A 95 7.02 5.39 6.50
CA ALA A 95 7.91 6.40 7.10
C ALA A 95 7.54 7.81 6.62
N PRO A 96 7.73 8.84 7.45
CA PRO A 96 7.39 10.23 7.09
C PRO A 96 8.03 10.70 5.78
N HIS A 97 9.32 10.42 5.59
CA HIS A 97 10.06 10.77 4.39
C HIS A 97 9.55 10.00 3.15
N TRP A 98 9.10 8.75 3.31
CA TRP A 98 8.44 8.00 2.24
C TRP A 98 7.15 8.70 1.80
N ILE A 99 6.32 9.12 2.76
CA ILE A 99 5.06 9.84 2.49
C ILE A 99 5.36 11.14 1.75
N MET A 100 6.33 11.93 2.25
CA MET A 100 6.74 13.20 1.62
C MET A 100 7.22 13.00 0.19
N ASN A 101 8.07 12.01 -0.05
CA ASN A 101 8.56 11.68 -1.39
C ASN A 101 7.42 11.28 -2.31
N PHE A 102 6.52 10.41 -1.83
CA PHE A 102 5.42 9.90 -2.63
C PHE A 102 4.44 10.99 -3.05
N ILE A 103 3.95 11.81 -2.11
CA ILE A 103 2.92 12.81 -2.42
C ILE A 103 3.45 14.00 -3.23
N THR A 104 4.77 14.27 -3.19
CA THR A 104 5.38 15.33 -4.01
C THR A 104 5.73 14.86 -5.42
N ASN A 105 6.09 13.58 -5.60
CA ASN A 105 6.44 13.02 -6.91
C ASN A 105 6.15 11.51 -6.98
N PRO A 106 4.90 11.10 -7.22
CA PRO A 106 4.50 9.71 -7.14
C PRO A 106 5.07 8.82 -8.26
N ASP A 107 5.27 9.34 -9.46
CA ASP A 107 5.59 8.55 -10.65
C ASP A 107 6.85 7.68 -10.53
N PRO A 108 8.02 8.19 -10.09
CA PRO A 108 9.20 7.36 -9.94
C PRO A 108 8.99 6.21 -8.96
N MET A 109 8.26 6.46 -7.87
CA MET A 109 7.98 5.45 -6.86
C MET A 109 6.99 4.40 -7.37
N ILE A 110 5.90 4.79 -8.05
CA ILE A 110 4.95 3.84 -8.64
C ILE A 110 5.64 2.94 -9.67
N ASN A 111 6.65 3.43 -10.37
CA ASN A 111 7.37 2.64 -11.38
C ASN A 111 8.35 1.61 -10.77
N GLN A 112 8.78 1.79 -9.53
CA GLN A 112 9.85 1.01 -8.92
C GLN A 112 9.40 0.21 -7.68
N ASP A 113 8.40 0.72 -6.93
CA ASP A 113 7.93 0.10 -5.69
C ASP A 113 6.94 -1.04 -5.97
N PRO A 114 7.27 -2.29 -5.61
CA PRO A 114 6.38 -3.43 -5.88
C PRO A 114 5.01 -3.32 -5.20
N GLU A 115 4.94 -2.71 -4.00
CA GLU A 115 3.65 -2.50 -3.33
C GLU A 115 2.79 -1.46 -4.04
N LEU A 116 3.40 -0.39 -4.56
CA LEU A 116 2.67 0.61 -5.33
C LEU A 116 2.19 0.06 -6.67
N GLN A 117 2.97 -0.82 -7.30
CA GLN A 117 2.56 -1.52 -8.52
C GLN A 117 1.37 -2.46 -8.24
N ALA A 118 1.43 -3.24 -7.16
CA ALA A 118 0.30 -4.08 -6.75
C ALA A 118 -0.94 -3.23 -6.41
N GLN A 119 -0.78 -2.09 -5.76
CA GLN A 119 -1.89 -1.17 -5.51
C GLN A 119 -2.45 -0.56 -6.79
N LEU A 120 -1.60 -0.25 -7.77
CA LEU A 120 -2.05 0.27 -9.08
C LEU A 120 -2.92 -0.77 -9.80
N GLU A 121 -2.56 -2.05 -9.75
CA GLU A 121 -3.37 -3.13 -10.30
C GLU A 121 -4.75 -3.25 -9.63
N LEU A 122 -4.81 -3.02 -8.31
CA LEU A 122 -6.07 -3.06 -7.56
C LEU A 122 -6.93 -1.80 -7.74
N CYS A 123 -6.30 -0.64 -7.88
CA CYS A 123 -6.99 0.64 -7.98
C CYS A 123 -7.34 1.00 -9.43
N LEU A 124 -6.62 0.45 -10.41
CA LEU A 124 -6.76 0.71 -11.85
C LEU A 124 -6.57 2.18 -12.26
N VAL A 125 -6.16 3.03 -11.34
CA VAL A 125 -5.92 4.46 -11.54
C VAL A 125 -4.58 4.82 -10.92
N ARG A 126 -3.70 5.39 -11.72
CA ARG A 126 -2.42 5.91 -11.25
C ARG A 126 -2.67 7.21 -10.48
N MET A 127 -2.07 7.35 -9.31
CA MET A 127 -2.13 8.59 -8.55
C MET A 127 -1.44 9.72 -9.35
N PRO A 128 -2.15 10.80 -9.70
CA PRO A 128 -1.55 11.91 -10.41
C PRO A 128 -0.69 12.76 -9.48
N ASN A 129 0.35 13.38 -10.02
CA ASN A 129 1.12 14.37 -9.30
C ASN A 129 0.26 15.62 -9.02
N GLN A 130 0.09 15.96 -7.75
CA GLN A 130 -0.75 17.07 -7.29
C GLN A 130 -0.02 18.43 -7.30
N SER A 131 1.21 18.48 -7.77
CA SER A 131 2.05 19.69 -7.79
C SER A 131 2.13 20.35 -6.42
N LEU A 132 2.37 19.56 -5.38
CA LEU A 132 2.51 20.03 -4.01
C LEU A 132 3.88 20.70 -3.84
N THR A 133 3.89 21.84 -3.15
CA THR A 133 5.13 22.37 -2.57
C THR A 133 5.57 21.48 -1.39
N GLU A 134 6.80 21.67 -0.93
CA GLU A 134 7.30 20.97 0.26
C GLU A 134 6.49 21.31 1.51
N ASP A 135 6.12 22.59 1.64
CA ASP A 135 5.29 23.07 2.75
C ASP A 135 3.89 22.46 2.69
N ASP A 136 3.28 22.37 1.50
CA ASP A 136 1.99 21.70 1.33
C ASP A 136 2.08 20.24 1.77
N ALA A 137 3.11 19.53 1.29
CA ALA A 137 3.31 18.13 1.61
C ALA A 137 3.58 17.93 3.12
N ARG A 138 4.36 18.84 3.73
CA ARG A 138 4.63 18.81 5.17
C ARG A 138 3.37 19.06 5.99
N ASN A 139 2.53 19.99 5.56
CA ASN A 139 1.22 20.25 6.17
C ASN A 139 0.29 19.03 6.05
N ILE A 140 0.23 18.42 4.87
CA ILE A 140 -0.56 17.20 4.64
C ILE A 140 -0.07 16.04 5.52
N LEU A 141 1.24 15.89 5.69
CA LEU A 141 1.81 14.88 6.58
C LEU A 141 1.34 15.08 8.03
N GLU A 142 1.31 16.33 8.53
CA GLU A 142 0.77 16.63 9.86
C GLU A 142 -0.73 16.32 9.94
N PHE A 143 -1.49 16.61 8.88
CA PHE A 143 -2.89 16.23 8.83
C PHE A 143 -3.09 14.70 8.85
N MET A 144 -2.26 13.93 8.15
CA MET A 144 -2.26 12.47 8.22
C MET A 144 -1.97 11.98 9.65
N ARG A 145 -1.02 12.60 10.35
CA ARG A 145 -0.70 12.31 11.75
C ARG A 145 -1.88 12.59 12.68
N LYS A 146 -2.57 13.73 12.48
CA LYS A 146 -3.81 14.08 13.21
C LYS A 146 -4.90 13.03 12.97
N ASN A 147 -5.10 12.63 11.71
CA ASN A 147 -6.07 11.60 11.34
C ASN A 147 -5.77 10.24 11.99
N ASP A 148 -4.51 9.93 12.20
CA ASP A 148 -4.04 8.71 12.87
C ASP A 148 -4.01 8.83 14.42
N GLY A 149 -4.42 9.98 14.98
CA GLY A 149 -4.63 10.17 16.41
C GLY A 149 -3.42 10.74 17.18
N ILE A 150 -2.40 11.21 16.50
CA ILE A 150 -1.29 11.95 17.14
C ILE A 150 -1.83 13.29 17.66
N LYS A 151 -1.41 13.68 18.87
CA LYS A 151 -1.87 14.89 19.57
C LYS A 151 -0.69 15.82 19.88
#